data_06d7de8be188816755197615994f6381
#
_entry.id   06d7de8be188816755197615994f6381
#
_cell.length_a   1.000
_cell.length_b   1.000
_cell.length_c   1.000
_cell.angle_alpha   90.00
_cell.angle_beta   90.00
_cell.angle_gamma   90.00
#
_symmetry.space_group_name_H-M   'P 1'
#
loop_
_entity.id
_entity.type
_entity.pdbx_description
1 polymer ?
#
loop_
_entity_poly.entity_id
_entity_poly.type
_entity_poly.pdbx_seq_one_letter_code
_entity_poly.pdbx_strand_id
1 'polypeptide(L)'
;MLPPTVTPRLHLGLAMWANPEWRGSLYPPHGGGLEEYAQVFSTVEGNTTFYSGPPKADTVAAWSRQAPRHFRFCFKLPAALTHENRLAGVESAVDAFLASLAPLHDRLGPVMVQLPRDFGYSELPRLDALLSRWPPDIPCAVEVRHSEFFHKGMAEIALNRLLISHRVDRVMLDVRPLFSPPHDEHPGLLKAREEKPRRPLHVLSTADRPLVRFIGHYDEGLNDRCFRPWIDRLVLWIKQGKTPFLLVHTPDNRAAPALARRCYRRLCDHLPLEALGPFPGERQNRLW
;
A
#
# COMPACT_ATOMS: atom_id res chain seq x y z
N MET A 1 2.21 -31.42 19.74
CA MET A 1 2.97 -30.41 18.97
C MET A 1 1.92 -29.59 18.25
N LEU A 2 1.68 -28.36 18.68
CA LEU A 2 0.74 -27.43 18.00
C LEU A 2 1.31 -27.12 16.62
N PRO A 3 0.49 -27.07 15.56
CA PRO A 3 0.96 -26.69 14.24
C PRO A 3 1.54 -25.26 14.31
N PRO A 4 2.58 -24.94 13.51
CA PRO A 4 3.14 -23.60 13.49
C PRO A 4 2.02 -22.61 13.13
N THR A 5 1.88 -21.57 13.94
CA THR A 5 0.97 -20.47 13.66
C THR A 5 1.26 -19.95 12.27
N VAL A 6 0.34 -20.20 11.34
CA VAL A 6 0.45 -19.73 9.95
C VAL A 6 0.45 -18.20 9.99
N THR A 7 1.62 -17.60 9.81
CA THR A 7 1.74 -16.14 9.65
C THR A 7 0.82 -15.71 8.51
N PRO A 8 0.00 -14.68 8.67
CA PRO A 8 -0.89 -14.23 7.60
C PRO A 8 -0.04 -13.94 6.34
N ARG A 9 -0.31 -14.70 5.27
CA ARG A 9 0.43 -14.61 4.00
C ARG A 9 -0.02 -13.45 3.13
N LEU A 10 -1.03 -12.70 3.56
CA LEU A 10 -1.57 -11.52 2.89
C LEU A 10 -1.74 -10.40 3.92
N HIS A 11 -1.19 -9.24 3.63
CA HIS A 11 -1.45 -8.03 4.41
C HIS A 11 -2.49 -7.17 3.68
N LEU A 12 -3.65 -6.96 4.34
CA LEU A 12 -4.71 -6.09 3.85
C LEU A 12 -4.72 -4.78 4.61
N GLY A 13 -4.82 -3.66 3.91
CA GLY A 13 -4.91 -2.34 4.52
C GLY A 13 -5.48 -1.26 3.61
N LEU A 14 -5.52 -0.05 4.13
CA LEU A 14 -6.09 1.14 3.50
C LEU A 14 -5.03 2.24 3.38
N ALA A 15 -5.43 3.35 2.72
CA ALA A 15 -4.57 4.53 2.51
C ALA A 15 -4.22 5.31 3.80
N MET A 16 -4.90 5.03 4.88
CA MET A 16 -4.76 5.68 6.18
C MET A 16 -5.44 4.85 7.25
N TRP A 17 -5.23 5.15 8.52
CA TRP A 17 -5.95 4.54 9.65
C TRP A 17 -6.91 5.51 10.34
N ALA A 18 -6.94 6.77 9.95
CA ALA A 18 -7.85 7.77 10.51
C ALA A 18 -8.58 8.51 9.39
N ASN A 19 -9.90 8.40 9.39
CA ASN A 19 -10.80 9.16 8.52
C ASN A 19 -12.10 9.42 9.29
N PRO A 20 -12.49 10.70 9.51
CA PRO A 20 -13.73 11.04 10.20
C PRO A 20 -14.99 10.39 9.60
N GLU A 21 -15.02 10.18 8.29
CA GLU A 21 -16.12 9.54 7.56
C GLU A 21 -16.31 8.05 7.89
N TRP A 22 -15.37 7.44 8.62
CA TRP A 22 -15.47 6.03 9.04
C TRP A 22 -16.16 5.86 10.40
N ARG A 23 -16.51 6.96 11.10
CA ARG A 23 -17.29 6.91 12.31
C ARG A 23 -18.70 6.41 12.03
N GLY A 24 -19.20 5.53 12.89
CA GLY A 24 -20.49 4.86 12.67
C GLY A 24 -20.45 3.69 11.66
N SER A 25 -19.29 3.42 11.06
CA SER A 25 -19.08 2.30 10.13
C SER A 25 -17.88 1.44 10.56
N LEU A 26 -16.66 1.77 10.14
CA LEU A 26 -15.45 1.08 10.63
C LEU A 26 -15.26 1.32 12.12
N TYR A 27 -15.43 2.54 12.58
CA TYR A 27 -15.25 2.94 13.97
C TYR A 27 -16.58 3.22 14.68
N PRO A 28 -16.64 3.10 16.01
CA PRO A 28 -17.74 3.65 16.79
C PRO A 28 -17.91 5.16 16.54
N PRO A 29 -19.09 5.74 16.87
CA PRO A 29 -19.35 7.18 16.65
C PRO A 29 -18.31 8.12 17.28
N HIS A 30 -17.74 7.72 18.42
CA HIS A 30 -16.72 8.50 19.15
C HIS A 30 -15.31 7.87 19.09
N GLY A 31 -15.15 6.83 18.28
CA GLY A 31 -13.87 6.14 18.06
C GLY A 31 -13.13 6.64 16.85
N GLY A 32 -12.01 6.00 16.58
CA GLY A 32 -11.20 6.20 15.37
C GLY A 32 -9.72 6.38 15.70
N GLY A 33 -8.94 5.37 15.41
CA GLY A 33 -7.51 5.39 15.65
C GLY A 33 -6.82 4.12 15.19
N LEU A 34 -5.51 4.10 15.34
CA LEU A 34 -4.68 2.98 14.91
C LEU A 34 -5.02 1.68 15.64
N GLU A 35 -5.31 1.74 16.93
CA GLU A 35 -5.64 0.56 17.74
C GLU A 35 -6.90 -0.15 17.23
N GLU A 36 -7.97 0.62 16.97
CA GLU A 36 -9.23 0.07 16.42
C GLU A 36 -9.06 -0.40 14.97
N TYR A 37 -8.29 0.35 14.17
CA TYR A 37 -7.95 -0.02 12.80
C TYR A 37 -7.24 -1.38 12.74
N ALA A 38 -6.24 -1.57 13.61
CA ALA A 38 -5.43 -2.78 13.65
C ALA A 38 -6.15 -4.03 14.19
N GLN A 39 -7.39 -3.89 14.71
CA GLN A 39 -8.26 -5.03 15.02
C GLN A 39 -8.85 -5.68 13.77
N VAL A 40 -8.84 -4.97 12.64
CA VAL A 40 -9.45 -5.43 11.38
C VAL A 40 -8.42 -5.62 10.30
N PHE A 41 -7.53 -4.65 10.12
CA PHE A 41 -6.54 -4.62 9.05
C PHE A 41 -5.15 -4.95 9.59
N SER A 42 -4.36 -5.63 8.78
CA SER A 42 -3.00 -6.08 9.16
C SER A 42 -1.88 -5.18 8.63
N THR A 43 -2.24 -4.17 7.83
CA THR A 43 -1.29 -3.16 7.31
C THR A 43 -1.98 -1.84 7.02
N VAL A 44 -1.17 -0.82 6.74
CA VAL A 44 -1.64 0.51 6.35
C VAL A 44 -0.63 1.20 5.44
N GLU A 45 -1.10 2.06 4.53
CA GLU A 45 -0.27 3.01 3.79
C GLU A 45 -0.13 4.29 4.62
N GLY A 46 1.03 4.49 5.25
CA GLY A 46 1.32 5.67 6.06
C GLY A 46 1.71 6.87 5.18
N ASN A 47 0.72 7.62 4.70
CA ASN A 47 0.92 8.74 3.78
C ASN A 47 1.43 10.02 4.47
N THR A 48 1.28 10.15 5.79
CA THR A 48 1.68 11.36 6.53
C THR A 48 3.17 11.65 6.37
N THR A 49 4.02 10.64 6.38
CA THR A 49 5.47 10.80 6.21
C THR A 49 5.88 11.37 4.86
N PHE A 50 5.06 11.17 3.83
CA PHE A 50 5.29 11.74 2.51
C PHE A 50 5.19 13.28 2.52
N TYR A 51 4.23 13.82 3.26
CA TYR A 51 3.96 15.27 3.31
C TYR A 51 4.69 15.98 4.45
N SER A 52 4.82 15.32 5.61
CA SER A 52 5.33 15.93 6.85
C SER A 52 6.79 15.57 7.16
N GLY A 53 7.42 14.70 6.35
CA GLY A 53 8.77 14.22 6.63
C GLY A 53 8.84 13.17 7.75
N PRO A 54 10.01 13.00 8.38
CA PRO A 54 10.23 12.02 9.44
C PRO A 54 9.29 12.24 10.63
N PRO A 55 8.65 11.18 11.16
CA PRO A 55 7.78 11.31 12.32
C PRO A 55 8.59 11.59 13.60
N LYS A 56 7.96 12.26 14.56
CA LYS A 56 8.55 12.48 15.89
C LYS A 56 8.66 11.16 16.66
N ALA A 57 9.69 11.03 17.51
CA ALA A 57 9.93 9.84 18.31
C ALA A 57 8.72 9.41 19.15
N ASP A 58 8.05 10.36 19.81
CA ASP A 58 6.85 10.08 20.62
C ASP A 58 5.69 9.53 19.76
N THR A 59 5.56 10.01 18.53
CA THR A 59 4.55 9.54 17.59
C THR A 59 4.82 8.08 17.21
N VAL A 60 6.07 7.75 16.88
CA VAL A 60 6.46 6.38 16.53
C VAL A 60 6.30 5.44 17.72
N ALA A 61 6.66 5.89 18.94
CA ALA A 61 6.45 5.16 20.17
C ALA A 61 4.95 4.89 20.43
N ALA A 62 4.09 5.88 20.17
CA ALA A 62 2.64 5.71 20.27
C ALA A 62 2.13 4.65 19.26
N TRP A 63 2.54 4.70 18.00
CA TRP A 63 2.19 3.69 17.00
C TRP A 63 2.66 2.29 17.41
N SER A 64 3.87 2.21 17.98
CA SER A 64 4.43 0.96 18.48
C SER A 64 3.59 0.34 19.61
N ARG A 65 2.97 1.14 20.46
CA ARG A 65 2.08 0.65 21.52
C ARG A 65 0.69 0.27 21.02
N GLN A 66 0.14 1.04 20.07
CA GLN A 66 -1.23 0.89 19.58
C GLN A 66 -1.42 -0.28 18.61
N ALA A 67 -0.41 -0.60 17.80
CA ALA A 67 -0.53 -1.68 16.83
C ALA A 67 0.01 -3.01 17.40
N PRO A 68 -0.63 -4.16 17.10
CA PRO A 68 -0.15 -5.46 17.51
C PRO A 68 1.14 -5.85 16.74
N ARG A 69 1.89 -6.84 17.24
CA ARG A 69 3.18 -7.25 16.65
C ARG A 69 3.09 -7.75 15.21
N HIS A 70 1.96 -8.33 14.82
CA HIS A 70 1.75 -8.81 13.45
C HIS A 70 1.41 -7.71 12.45
N PHE A 71 1.08 -6.50 12.91
CA PHE A 71 0.75 -5.36 12.05
C PHE A 71 1.98 -4.84 11.30
N ARG A 72 1.79 -4.42 10.05
CA ARG A 72 2.86 -3.90 9.20
C ARG A 72 2.55 -2.48 8.74
N PHE A 73 3.54 -1.60 8.87
CA PHE A 73 3.46 -0.20 8.44
C PHE A 73 4.17 -0.03 7.09
N CYS A 74 3.45 0.41 6.06
CA CYS A 74 4.02 0.77 4.76
C CYS A 74 4.11 2.30 4.66
N PHE A 75 5.19 2.87 5.16
CA PHE A 75 5.42 4.31 5.07
C PHE A 75 5.94 4.70 3.69
N LYS A 76 5.74 5.97 3.31
CA LYS A 76 6.38 6.54 2.12
C LYS A 76 7.58 7.39 2.52
N LEU A 77 8.64 7.34 1.70
CA LEU A 77 9.70 8.34 1.77
C LEU A 77 9.10 9.75 1.59
N PRO A 78 9.64 10.75 2.30
CA PRO A 78 9.21 12.14 2.16
C PRO A 78 9.28 12.65 0.71
N ALA A 79 8.31 13.46 0.32
CA ALA A 79 8.27 14.08 -1.02
C ALA A 79 9.51 14.93 -1.31
N ALA A 80 10.06 15.58 -0.29
CA ALA A 80 11.32 16.32 -0.40
C ALA A 80 12.46 15.46 -0.96
N LEU A 81 12.54 14.18 -0.58
CA LEU A 81 13.60 13.29 -1.06
C LEU A 81 13.34 12.76 -2.47
N THR A 82 12.08 12.41 -2.74
CA THR A 82 11.71 11.72 -3.98
C THR A 82 11.30 12.67 -5.10
N HIS A 83 10.57 13.73 -4.80
CA HIS A 83 9.97 14.66 -5.78
C HIS A 83 10.80 15.95 -5.95
N GLU A 84 11.23 16.57 -4.84
CA GLU A 84 11.98 17.83 -4.90
C GLU A 84 13.45 17.57 -5.25
N ASN A 85 14.13 16.72 -4.47
CA ASN A 85 15.54 16.37 -4.70
C ASN A 85 15.76 15.26 -5.74
N ARG A 86 14.69 14.60 -6.19
CA ARG A 86 14.74 13.57 -7.24
C ARG A 86 15.82 12.52 -6.97
N LEU A 87 15.95 12.10 -5.72
CA LEU A 87 16.94 11.16 -5.18
C LEU A 87 18.42 11.61 -5.32
N ALA A 88 18.69 12.89 -5.54
CA ALA A 88 20.05 13.41 -5.64
C ALA A 88 20.49 13.99 -4.29
N GLY A 89 21.61 13.45 -3.72
CA GLY A 89 22.19 13.95 -2.47
C GLY A 89 21.28 13.76 -1.24
N VAL A 90 20.48 12.70 -1.22
CA VAL A 90 19.47 12.45 -0.18
C VAL A 90 19.90 11.37 0.82
N GLU A 91 21.08 10.81 0.68
CA GLU A 91 21.53 9.62 1.41
C GLU A 91 21.40 9.77 2.92
N SER A 92 21.96 10.84 3.49
CA SER A 92 21.88 11.11 4.94
C SER A 92 20.46 11.36 5.41
N ALA A 93 19.63 11.97 4.57
CA ALA A 93 18.24 12.24 4.92
C ALA A 93 17.36 10.96 4.86
N VAL A 94 17.67 10.03 3.95
CA VAL A 94 17.06 8.70 3.91
C VAL A 94 17.47 7.90 5.15
N ASP A 95 18.76 7.90 5.51
CA ASP A 95 19.28 7.23 6.70
C ASP A 95 18.57 7.77 7.98
N ALA A 96 18.46 9.09 8.10
CA ALA A 96 17.76 9.74 9.21
C ALA A 96 16.26 9.38 9.25
N PHE A 97 15.60 9.32 8.08
CA PHE A 97 14.20 8.90 7.99
C PHE A 97 14.01 7.45 8.46
N LEU A 98 14.84 6.53 7.97
CA LEU A 98 14.76 5.12 8.37
C LEU A 98 15.10 4.94 9.86
N ALA A 99 16.09 5.66 10.38
CA ALA A 99 16.42 5.67 11.79
C ALA A 99 15.27 6.18 12.68
N SER A 100 14.47 7.15 12.22
CA SER A 100 13.29 7.63 12.94
C SER A 100 12.21 6.55 13.12
N LEU A 101 12.20 5.52 12.26
CA LEU A 101 11.27 4.39 12.30
C LEU A 101 11.82 3.18 13.08
N ALA A 102 13.02 3.26 13.66
CA ALA A 102 13.67 2.14 14.34
C ALA A 102 12.79 1.44 15.41
N PRO A 103 11.94 2.12 16.21
CA PRO A 103 11.04 1.45 17.14
C PRO A 103 9.98 0.53 16.48
N LEU A 104 9.80 0.64 15.16
CA LEU A 104 8.88 -0.18 14.36
C LEU A 104 9.60 -1.17 13.44
N HIS A 105 10.93 -1.31 13.57
CA HIS A 105 11.76 -2.04 12.62
C HIS A 105 11.21 -3.44 12.26
N ASP A 106 10.87 -4.26 13.24
CA ASP A 106 10.29 -5.61 13.06
C ASP A 106 8.84 -5.59 12.53
N ARG A 107 8.24 -4.41 12.44
CA ARG A 107 6.87 -4.17 11.97
C ARG A 107 6.80 -3.29 10.72
N LEU A 108 7.94 -3.02 10.07
CA LEU A 108 7.93 -2.36 8.78
C LEU A 108 7.45 -3.35 7.70
N GLY A 109 6.43 -2.95 6.96
CA GLY A 109 6.15 -3.45 5.63
C GLY A 109 7.02 -2.72 4.61
N PRO A 110 6.80 -2.91 3.29
CA PRO A 110 7.57 -2.20 2.28
C PRO A 110 7.50 -0.68 2.46
N VAL A 111 8.65 -0.05 2.69
CA VAL A 111 8.77 1.42 2.62
C VAL A 111 8.71 1.82 1.16
N MET A 112 7.77 2.70 0.82
CA MET A 112 7.50 3.05 -0.57
C MET A 112 8.34 4.25 -1.02
N VAL A 113 9.13 4.05 -2.07
CA VAL A 113 9.81 5.10 -2.84
C VAL A 113 8.90 5.46 -4.01
N GLN A 114 8.00 6.43 -3.80
CA GLN A 114 7.13 6.92 -4.86
C GLN A 114 7.85 8.00 -5.66
N LEU A 115 8.09 7.75 -6.96
CA LEU A 115 8.79 8.66 -7.86
C LEU A 115 7.82 9.62 -8.57
N PRO A 116 8.24 10.84 -8.90
CA PRO A 116 7.41 11.79 -9.61
C PRO A 116 7.11 11.34 -11.05
N ARG A 117 6.11 12.01 -11.69
CA ARG A 117 5.61 11.62 -13.01
C ARG A 117 6.66 11.80 -14.13
N ASP A 118 7.63 12.64 -13.92
CA ASP A 118 8.71 13.00 -14.82
C ASP A 118 10.06 12.34 -14.50
N PHE A 119 10.12 11.43 -13.50
CA PHE A 119 11.31 10.65 -13.20
C PHE A 119 11.43 9.51 -14.21
N GLY A 120 12.24 9.74 -15.25
CA GLY A 120 12.36 8.86 -16.42
C GLY A 120 13.55 7.90 -16.36
N TYR A 121 13.78 7.23 -17.50
CA TYR A 121 14.85 6.24 -17.67
C TYR A 121 16.25 6.79 -17.36
N SER A 122 16.55 8.01 -17.77
CA SER A 122 17.85 8.67 -17.55
C SER A 122 18.22 8.84 -16.07
N GLU A 123 17.24 8.76 -15.19
CA GLU A 123 17.43 8.94 -13.74
C GLU A 123 17.55 7.62 -12.97
N LEU A 124 17.40 6.47 -13.64
CA LEU A 124 17.60 5.15 -13.01
C LEU A 124 18.93 5.01 -12.24
N PRO A 125 20.05 5.63 -12.66
CA PRO A 125 21.28 5.59 -11.86
C PRO A 125 21.12 6.20 -10.46
N ARG A 126 20.26 7.20 -10.27
CA ARG A 126 19.98 7.76 -8.93
C ARG A 126 19.18 6.78 -8.07
N LEU A 127 18.23 6.07 -8.67
CA LEU A 127 17.48 5.02 -7.99
C LEU A 127 18.40 3.86 -7.62
N ASP A 128 19.30 3.45 -8.51
CA ASP A 128 20.29 2.40 -8.25
C ASP A 128 21.21 2.77 -7.09
N ALA A 129 21.74 3.99 -7.07
CA ALA A 129 22.56 4.50 -5.98
C ALA A 129 21.83 4.47 -4.63
N LEU A 130 20.56 4.89 -4.59
CA LEU A 130 19.73 4.80 -3.39
C LEU A 130 19.56 3.34 -2.93
N LEU A 131 19.17 2.44 -3.84
CA LEU A 131 18.88 1.04 -3.51
C LEU A 131 20.12 0.26 -3.13
N SER A 132 21.30 0.61 -3.66
CA SER A 132 22.60 0.02 -3.29
C SER A 132 22.98 0.29 -1.82
N ARG A 133 22.45 1.35 -1.23
CA ARG A 133 22.66 1.72 0.18
C ARG A 133 21.49 1.31 1.09
N TRP A 134 20.40 0.81 0.50
CA TRP A 134 19.20 0.47 1.26
C TRP A 134 19.46 -0.66 2.25
N PRO A 135 19.08 -0.54 3.54
CA PRO A 135 19.29 -1.61 4.52
C PRO A 135 18.56 -2.89 4.08
N PRO A 136 19.26 -4.04 4.01
CA PRO A 136 18.71 -5.28 3.45
C PRO A 136 17.55 -5.88 4.28
N ASP A 137 17.44 -5.49 5.53
CA ASP A 137 16.45 -5.92 6.50
C ASP A 137 15.18 -5.05 6.48
N ILE A 138 15.21 -3.89 5.82
CA ILE A 138 14.03 -3.02 5.64
C ILE A 138 13.41 -3.27 4.27
N PRO A 139 12.18 -3.82 4.20
CA PRO A 139 11.50 -4.03 2.93
C PRO A 139 11.29 -2.72 2.17
N CYS A 140 11.54 -2.74 0.86
CA CYS A 140 11.39 -1.58 -0.01
C CYS A 140 10.46 -1.89 -1.18
N ALA A 141 9.68 -0.90 -1.61
CA ALA A 141 8.89 -0.97 -2.84
C ALA A 141 8.96 0.36 -3.61
N VAL A 142 9.10 0.28 -4.93
CA VAL A 142 9.23 1.46 -5.80
C VAL A 142 7.98 1.64 -6.66
N GLU A 143 7.36 2.82 -6.57
CA GLU A 143 6.26 3.24 -7.44
C GLU A 143 6.77 4.19 -8.50
N VAL A 144 6.78 3.75 -9.76
CA VAL A 144 7.10 4.58 -10.91
C VAL A 144 5.85 5.14 -11.57
N ARG A 145 5.94 6.34 -12.15
CA ARG A 145 4.81 7.04 -12.78
C ARG A 145 5.11 7.54 -14.18
N HIS A 146 6.37 7.57 -14.61
CA HIS A 146 6.78 7.98 -15.96
C HIS A 146 6.34 6.95 -16.99
N SER A 147 5.85 7.42 -18.15
CA SER A 147 5.28 6.56 -19.20
C SER A 147 6.26 5.52 -19.76
N GLU A 148 7.55 5.85 -19.85
CA GLU A 148 8.59 4.95 -20.36
C GLU A 148 8.63 3.59 -19.65
N PHE A 149 8.23 3.53 -18.38
CA PHE A 149 8.22 2.30 -17.60
C PHE A 149 6.96 1.44 -17.81
N PHE A 150 6.12 1.77 -18.81
CA PHE A 150 4.86 1.07 -19.10
C PHE A 150 4.68 0.72 -20.59
N HIS A 151 5.76 0.75 -21.36
CA HIS A 151 5.72 0.45 -22.82
C HIS A 151 6.36 -0.88 -23.18
N LYS A 152 6.74 -1.72 -22.22
CA LYS A 152 7.44 -3.01 -22.42
C LYS A 152 8.74 -2.84 -23.21
N GLY A 153 9.32 -1.63 -23.23
CA GLY A 153 10.57 -1.29 -23.90
C GLY A 153 11.79 -1.36 -22.97
N MET A 154 12.91 -0.84 -23.48
CA MET A 154 14.22 -0.87 -22.78
C MET A 154 14.16 -0.26 -21.37
N ALA A 155 13.45 0.87 -21.20
CA ALA A 155 13.33 1.54 -19.91
C ALA A 155 12.65 0.66 -18.84
N GLU A 156 11.57 -0.02 -19.22
CA GLU A 156 10.86 -0.93 -18.31
C GLU A 156 11.68 -2.17 -17.99
N ILE A 157 12.37 -2.74 -18.99
CA ILE A 157 13.26 -3.89 -18.80
C ILE A 157 14.39 -3.52 -17.84
N ALA A 158 15.02 -2.35 -18.02
CA ALA A 158 16.08 -1.87 -17.15
C ALA A 158 15.60 -1.66 -15.72
N LEU A 159 14.44 -0.99 -15.54
CA LEU A 159 13.83 -0.81 -14.23
C LEU A 159 13.56 -2.16 -13.53
N ASN A 160 12.92 -3.10 -14.23
CA ASN A 160 12.57 -4.39 -13.62
C ASN A 160 13.82 -5.19 -13.24
N ARG A 161 14.88 -5.18 -14.07
CA ARG A 161 16.17 -5.81 -13.75
C ARG A 161 16.81 -5.17 -12.52
N LEU A 162 16.81 -3.85 -12.43
CA LEU A 162 17.32 -3.10 -11.29
C LEU A 162 16.57 -3.47 -10.00
N LEU A 163 15.25 -3.48 -10.03
CA LEU A 163 14.45 -3.85 -8.86
C LEU A 163 14.68 -5.31 -8.44
N ILE A 164 14.76 -6.23 -9.39
CA ILE A 164 15.05 -7.65 -9.12
C ILE A 164 16.45 -7.81 -8.49
N SER A 165 17.49 -7.14 -9.02
CA SER A 165 18.87 -7.24 -8.49
C SER A 165 18.97 -6.75 -7.05
N HIS A 166 18.20 -5.72 -6.67
CA HIS A 166 18.13 -5.20 -5.31
C HIS A 166 17.09 -5.89 -4.42
N ARG A 167 16.33 -6.89 -4.93
CA ARG A 167 15.22 -7.55 -4.21
C ARG A 167 14.17 -6.55 -3.71
N VAL A 168 13.84 -5.57 -4.52
CA VAL A 168 12.88 -4.50 -4.25
C VAL A 168 11.59 -4.77 -5.02
N ASP A 169 10.44 -4.59 -4.38
CA ASP A 169 9.15 -4.80 -5.02
C ASP A 169 8.76 -3.61 -5.91
N ARG A 170 8.21 -3.90 -7.10
CA ARG A 170 7.56 -2.87 -7.91
C ARG A 170 6.12 -2.69 -7.43
N VAL A 171 5.74 -1.46 -7.08
CA VAL A 171 4.34 -1.15 -6.73
C VAL A 171 3.46 -1.26 -7.96
N MET A 172 2.35 -1.97 -7.84
CA MET A 172 1.33 -2.09 -8.87
C MET A 172 0.14 -1.20 -8.51
N LEU A 173 0.04 -0.06 -9.18
CA LEU A 173 -1.06 0.88 -9.00
C LEU A 173 -2.18 0.54 -9.98
N ASP A 174 -3.25 -0.06 -9.49
CA ASP A 174 -4.43 -0.36 -10.30
C ASP A 174 -5.47 0.74 -10.21
N VAL A 175 -5.57 1.53 -11.24
CA VAL A 175 -6.54 2.62 -11.39
C VAL A 175 -7.63 2.28 -12.41
N ARG A 176 -7.70 1.04 -12.88
CA ARG A 176 -8.70 0.63 -13.90
C ARG A 176 -10.13 0.99 -13.49
N PRO A 177 -10.55 0.79 -12.23
CA PRO A 177 -11.92 1.19 -11.86
C PRO A 177 -12.18 2.68 -12.07
N LEU A 178 -11.23 3.57 -11.73
CA LEU A 178 -11.40 5.02 -11.90
C LEU A 178 -11.61 5.46 -13.34
N PHE A 179 -10.97 4.75 -14.29
CA PHE A 179 -10.93 5.11 -15.70
C PHE A 179 -11.81 4.21 -16.57
N SER A 180 -12.61 3.33 -15.98
CA SER A 180 -13.57 2.47 -16.69
C SER A 180 -14.90 3.20 -16.95
N PRO A 181 -15.56 2.96 -18.11
CA PRO A 181 -16.89 3.47 -18.35
C PRO A 181 -17.95 2.75 -17.46
N PRO A 182 -19.12 3.39 -17.16
CA PRO A 182 -19.47 4.75 -17.60
C PRO A 182 -18.62 5.82 -16.90
N HIS A 183 -18.33 6.90 -17.60
CA HIS A 183 -17.63 8.02 -17.01
C HIS A 183 -18.61 8.86 -16.20
N ASP A 184 -18.62 8.64 -14.90
CA ASP A 184 -19.38 9.42 -13.93
C ASP A 184 -18.65 10.75 -13.67
N GLU A 185 -19.41 11.85 -13.63
CA GLU A 185 -18.92 13.20 -13.35
C GLU A 185 -18.94 13.56 -11.86
N HIS A 186 -19.07 12.55 -10.98
CA HIS A 186 -19.01 12.78 -9.54
C HIS A 186 -17.71 13.49 -9.16
N PRO A 187 -17.76 14.62 -8.40
CA PRO A 187 -16.58 15.44 -8.10
C PRO A 187 -15.41 14.66 -7.49
N GLY A 188 -15.70 13.67 -6.63
CA GLY A 188 -14.69 12.81 -6.04
C GLY A 188 -13.95 11.94 -7.08
N LEU A 189 -14.65 11.46 -8.13
CA LEU A 189 -14.02 10.71 -9.22
C LEU A 189 -13.16 11.61 -10.10
N LEU A 190 -13.64 12.81 -10.43
CA LEU A 190 -12.88 13.78 -11.22
C LEU A 190 -11.58 14.12 -10.51
N LYS A 191 -11.64 14.49 -9.23
CA LYS A 191 -10.45 14.76 -8.42
C LYS A 191 -9.50 13.56 -8.36
N ALA A 192 -10.01 12.36 -8.12
CA ALA A 192 -9.18 11.16 -8.07
C ALA A 192 -8.50 10.86 -9.41
N ARG A 193 -9.17 11.12 -10.55
CA ARG A 193 -8.60 10.98 -11.90
C ARG A 193 -7.48 11.98 -12.18
N GLU A 194 -7.58 13.21 -11.67
CA GLU A 194 -6.53 14.23 -11.79
C GLU A 194 -5.29 13.86 -10.99
N GLU A 195 -5.48 13.37 -9.76
CA GLU A 195 -4.39 13.02 -8.85
C GLU A 195 -3.66 11.74 -9.24
N LYS A 196 -4.36 10.76 -9.81
CA LYS A 196 -3.79 9.44 -10.10
C LYS A 196 -3.26 9.37 -11.55
N PRO A 197 -2.07 8.77 -11.76
CA PRO A 197 -1.55 8.59 -13.11
C PRO A 197 -2.37 7.52 -13.85
N ARG A 198 -2.92 7.86 -15.02
CA ARG A 198 -3.52 6.86 -15.92
C ARG A 198 -2.40 6.13 -16.65
N ARG A 199 -1.98 4.99 -16.12
CA ARG A 199 -0.95 4.12 -16.70
C ARG A 199 -1.48 2.71 -16.90
N PRO A 200 -0.99 1.96 -17.89
CA PRO A 200 -1.30 0.54 -18.02
C PRO A 200 -0.94 -0.22 -16.74
N LEU A 201 -1.76 -1.19 -16.37
CA LEU A 201 -1.46 -2.07 -15.25
C LEU A 201 -0.52 -3.18 -15.72
N HIS A 202 0.68 -3.23 -15.19
CA HIS A 202 1.61 -4.34 -15.37
C HIS A 202 1.68 -5.16 -14.08
N VAL A 203 1.15 -6.38 -14.13
CA VAL A 203 1.08 -7.28 -12.98
C VAL A 203 2.32 -8.15 -12.95
N LEU A 204 3.29 -7.75 -12.14
CA LEU A 204 4.54 -8.49 -11.96
C LEU A 204 5.03 -8.34 -10.52
N SER A 205 5.78 -9.33 -10.06
CA SER A 205 6.44 -9.29 -8.75
C SER A 205 7.95 -9.32 -9.00
N THR A 206 8.66 -8.33 -8.50
CA THR A 206 10.12 -8.21 -8.62
C THR A 206 10.86 -8.70 -7.37
N ALA A 207 10.12 -8.90 -6.24
CA ALA A 207 10.63 -9.46 -5.00
C ALA A 207 9.57 -10.28 -4.26
N ASP A 208 9.68 -10.43 -2.94
CA ASP A 208 8.88 -11.37 -2.15
C ASP A 208 7.64 -10.76 -1.50
N ARG A 209 7.49 -9.44 -1.57
CA ARG A 209 6.37 -8.70 -0.96
C ARG A 209 5.62 -7.86 -1.99
N PRO A 210 5.01 -8.48 -3.03
CA PRO A 210 4.33 -7.73 -4.08
C PRO A 210 3.28 -6.81 -3.48
N LEU A 211 3.37 -5.51 -3.80
CA LEU A 211 2.53 -4.48 -3.25
C LEU A 211 1.54 -3.98 -4.31
N VAL A 212 0.26 -4.18 -4.03
CA VAL A 212 -0.85 -3.75 -4.88
C VAL A 212 -1.57 -2.58 -4.22
N ARG A 213 -1.71 -1.48 -4.94
CA ARG A 213 -2.56 -0.35 -4.58
C ARG A 213 -3.78 -0.37 -5.51
N PHE A 214 -4.91 -0.86 -4.99
CA PHE A 214 -6.16 -0.96 -5.75
C PHE A 214 -7.02 0.26 -5.47
N ILE A 215 -7.24 1.08 -6.50
CA ILE A 215 -8.02 2.31 -6.41
C ILE A 215 -9.40 2.02 -6.99
N GLY A 216 -10.37 1.81 -6.10
CA GLY A 216 -11.74 1.50 -6.48
C GLY A 216 -12.53 2.69 -7.04
N HIS A 217 -13.75 2.39 -7.44
CA HIS A 217 -14.79 3.31 -7.89
C HIS A 217 -15.95 3.31 -6.88
N TYR A 218 -16.93 4.20 -7.01
CA TYR A 218 -18.18 4.12 -6.26
C TYR A 218 -19.08 2.96 -6.72
N ASP A 219 -18.97 2.55 -7.99
CA ASP A 219 -19.67 1.39 -8.54
C ASP A 219 -19.01 0.08 -8.10
N GLU A 220 -19.73 -0.72 -7.30
CA GLU A 220 -19.26 -2.00 -6.79
C GLU A 220 -19.03 -3.04 -7.90
N GLY A 221 -19.84 -3.03 -8.96
CA GLY A 221 -19.72 -3.94 -10.08
C GLY A 221 -18.43 -3.69 -10.89
N LEU A 222 -18.04 -2.41 -11.05
CA LEU A 222 -16.74 -2.05 -11.64
C LEU A 222 -15.59 -2.56 -10.78
N ASN A 223 -15.68 -2.37 -9.47
CA ASN A 223 -14.67 -2.85 -8.53
C ASN A 223 -14.53 -4.38 -8.65
N ASP A 224 -15.62 -5.08 -8.67
CA ASP A 224 -15.65 -6.54 -8.76
C ASP A 224 -15.02 -7.06 -10.05
N ARG A 225 -15.37 -6.46 -11.19
CA ARG A 225 -14.79 -6.83 -12.49
C ARG A 225 -13.28 -6.58 -12.54
N CYS A 226 -12.83 -5.43 -12.03
CA CYS A 226 -11.42 -5.08 -12.01
C CYS A 226 -10.62 -5.90 -10.99
N PHE A 227 -11.23 -6.27 -9.86
CA PHE A 227 -10.55 -7.04 -8.81
C PHE A 227 -10.48 -8.54 -9.13
N ARG A 228 -11.40 -9.09 -9.89
CA ARG A 228 -11.45 -10.54 -10.20
C ARG A 228 -10.09 -11.13 -10.64
N PRO A 229 -9.33 -10.52 -11.57
CA PRO A 229 -8.02 -11.07 -11.96
C PRO A 229 -6.97 -11.02 -10.83
N TRP A 230 -7.15 -10.18 -9.83
CA TRP A 230 -6.27 -10.12 -8.68
C TRP A 230 -6.40 -11.34 -7.77
N ILE A 231 -7.57 -11.96 -7.71
CA ILE A 231 -7.78 -13.16 -6.89
C ILE A 231 -6.79 -14.24 -7.32
N ASP A 232 -6.79 -14.62 -8.61
CA ASP A 232 -5.89 -15.66 -9.13
C ASP A 232 -4.41 -15.28 -8.91
N ARG A 233 -4.07 -14.01 -9.09
CA ARG A 233 -2.69 -13.54 -8.96
C ARG A 233 -2.20 -13.57 -7.51
N LEU A 234 -3.01 -13.10 -6.57
CA LEU A 234 -2.68 -13.11 -5.14
C LEU A 234 -2.57 -14.54 -4.62
N VAL A 235 -3.50 -15.42 -5.03
CA VAL A 235 -3.46 -16.86 -4.72
C VAL A 235 -2.16 -17.48 -5.24
N LEU A 236 -1.78 -17.20 -6.49
CA LEU A 236 -0.54 -17.71 -7.07
C LEU A 236 0.69 -17.27 -6.28
N TRP A 237 0.80 -15.97 -5.95
CA TRP A 237 1.93 -15.44 -5.19
C TRP A 237 2.04 -16.05 -3.78
N ILE A 238 0.91 -16.23 -3.11
CA ILE A 238 0.87 -16.89 -1.80
C ILE A 238 1.33 -18.34 -1.91
N LYS A 239 0.87 -19.09 -2.93
CA LYS A 239 1.33 -20.46 -3.20
C LYS A 239 2.83 -20.52 -3.53
N GLN A 240 3.40 -19.47 -4.11
CA GLN A 240 4.83 -19.32 -4.36
C GLN A 240 5.63 -18.91 -3.10
N GLY A 241 5.00 -18.80 -1.94
CA GLY A 241 5.66 -18.41 -0.68
C GLY A 241 5.84 -16.90 -0.50
N LYS A 242 5.32 -16.07 -1.41
CA LYS A 242 5.36 -14.60 -1.28
C LYS A 242 4.35 -14.10 -0.27
N THR A 243 4.58 -12.89 0.23
CA THR A 243 3.70 -12.20 1.19
C THR A 243 3.14 -10.92 0.55
N PRO A 244 2.03 -10.99 -0.20
CA PRO A 244 1.45 -9.82 -0.84
C PRO A 244 0.93 -8.79 0.17
N PHE A 245 1.01 -7.51 -0.24
CA PHE A 245 0.37 -6.37 0.39
C PHE A 245 -0.72 -5.84 -0.54
N LEU A 246 -1.95 -5.75 -0.04
CA LEU A 246 -3.09 -5.18 -0.75
C LEU A 246 -3.58 -3.94 -0.02
N LEU A 247 -3.36 -2.78 -0.62
CA LEU A 247 -3.78 -1.48 -0.11
C LEU A 247 -4.96 -0.98 -0.93
N VAL A 248 -6.13 -0.90 -0.30
CA VAL A 248 -7.39 -0.56 -0.97
C VAL A 248 -7.73 0.90 -0.72
N HIS A 249 -8.08 1.59 -1.78
CA HIS A 249 -8.50 2.98 -1.79
C HIS A 249 -9.86 3.11 -2.47
N THR A 250 -10.57 4.19 -2.19
CA THR A 250 -11.67 4.70 -3.02
C THR A 250 -11.44 6.19 -3.30
N PRO A 251 -12.18 6.84 -4.19
CA PRO A 251 -11.89 8.22 -4.58
C PRO A 251 -11.71 9.19 -3.41
N ASP A 252 -12.58 9.12 -2.40
CA ASP A 252 -12.57 9.90 -1.16
C ASP A 252 -12.18 9.06 0.08
N ASN A 253 -11.85 7.80 -0.11
CA ASN A 253 -11.59 6.79 0.92
C ASN A 253 -12.75 6.49 1.88
N ARG A 254 -13.94 7.06 1.69
CA ARG A 254 -15.10 6.79 2.54
C ARG A 254 -15.53 5.33 2.49
N ALA A 255 -15.66 4.77 1.29
CA ALA A 255 -16.05 3.38 1.08
C ALA A 255 -14.87 2.38 1.12
N ALA A 256 -13.62 2.84 1.34
CA ALA A 256 -12.44 1.98 1.30
C ALA A 256 -12.52 0.78 2.27
N PRO A 257 -12.99 0.91 3.54
CA PRO A 257 -13.13 -0.23 4.44
C PRO A 257 -14.08 -1.31 3.92
N ALA A 258 -15.25 -0.90 3.40
CA ALA A 258 -16.24 -1.84 2.85
C ALA A 258 -15.71 -2.56 1.60
N LEU A 259 -15.04 -1.81 0.71
CA LEU A 259 -14.42 -2.38 -0.48
C LEU A 259 -13.29 -3.37 -0.12
N ALA A 260 -12.45 -3.02 0.85
CA ALA A 260 -11.38 -3.91 1.32
C ALA A 260 -11.94 -5.22 1.89
N ARG A 261 -12.99 -5.14 2.73
CA ARG A 261 -13.70 -6.32 3.25
C ARG A 261 -14.29 -7.17 2.12
N ARG A 262 -14.89 -6.54 1.11
CA ARG A 262 -15.46 -7.23 -0.07
C ARG A 262 -14.37 -7.96 -0.87
N CYS A 263 -13.25 -7.30 -1.15
CA CYS A 263 -12.11 -7.91 -1.82
C CYS A 263 -11.56 -9.10 -1.03
N TYR A 264 -11.41 -8.95 0.28
CA TYR A 264 -10.87 -9.99 1.14
C TYR A 264 -11.79 -11.21 1.24
N ARG A 265 -13.11 -11.03 1.36
CA ARG A 265 -14.08 -12.15 1.37
C ARG A 265 -13.93 -13.03 0.14
N ARG A 266 -13.75 -12.42 -1.04
CA ARG A 266 -13.53 -13.16 -2.29
C ARG A 266 -12.22 -13.95 -2.29
N LEU A 267 -11.19 -13.48 -1.59
CA LEU A 267 -9.94 -14.21 -1.43
C LEU A 267 -10.10 -15.40 -0.47
N CYS A 268 -10.95 -15.28 0.56
CA CYS A 268 -11.25 -16.37 1.49
C CYS A 268 -11.92 -17.57 0.80
N ASP A 269 -12.62 -17.36 -0.32
CA ASP A 269 -13.20 -18.45 -1.12
C ASP A 269 -12.13 -19.32 -1.80
N HIS A 270 -10.89 -18.82 -1.92
CA HIS A 270 -9.79 -19.47 -2.64
C HIS A 270 -8.58 -19.80 -1.76
N LEU A 271 -8.53 -19.28 -0.55
CA LEU A 271 -7.42 -19.41 0.40
C LEU A 271 -7.95 -19.65 1.81
N PRO A 272 -7.27 -20.48 2.62
CA PRO A 272 -7.62 -20.67 4.02
C PRO A 272 -7.22 -19.46 4.88
N LEU A 273 -7.81 -18.31 4.58
CA LEU A 273 -7.62 -17.08 5.34
C LEU A 273 -8.70 -16.99 6.42
N GLU A 274 -8.33 -16.50 7.59
CA GLU A 274 -9.32 -16.18 8.62
C GLU A 274 -10.20 -15.02 8.12
N ALA A 275 -11.52 -15.13 8.32
CA ALA A 275 -12.44 -14.06 7.96
C ALA A 275 -12.11 -12.78 8.74
N LEU A 276 -12.20 -11.63 8.08
CA LEU A 276 -12.09 -10.35 8.79
C LEU A 276 -13.21 -10.26 9.84
N GLY A 277 -12.83 -9.92 11.06
CA GLY A 277 -13.77 -9.68 12.15
C GLY A 277 -14.78 -8.56 11.83
N PRO A 278 -15.85 -8.45 12.60
CA PRO A 278 -16.79 -7.33 12.48
C PRO A 278 -16.05 -6.01 12.74
N PHE A 279 -16.43 -4.97 12.03
CA PHE A 279 -15.88 -3.63 12.28
C PHE A 279 -16.20 -3.19 13.72
N PRO A 280 -15.30 -2.49 14.41
CA PRO A 280 -15.59 -1.98 15.75
C PRO A 280 -16.88 -1.19 15.86
N GLY A 281 -17.23 -0.39 14.84
CA GLY A 281 -18.51 0.33 14.77
C GLY A 281 -19.74 -0.57 14.69
N GLU A 282 -19.64 -1.76 14.11
CA GLU A 282 -20.77 -2.72 14.02
C GLU A 282 -21.02 -3.46 15.33
N ARG A 283 -20.01 -3.61 16.19
CA ARG A 283 -20.15 -4.30 17.49
C ARG A 283 -21.02 -3.52 18.45
N GLN A 284 -20.94 -2.20 18.43
CA GLN A 284 -21.70 -1.32 19.30
C GLN A 284 -23.18 -1.28 18.96
N ASN A 285 -23.54 -1.44 17.67
CA ASN A 285 -24.94 -1.46 17.22
C ASN A 285 -25.68 -2.79 17.55
N ARG A 286 -25.01 -3.81 18.07
CA ARG A 286 -25.61 -5.10 18.46
C ARG A 286 -25.97 -5.16 19.95
N LEU A 287 -25.71 -4.10 20.70
CA LEU A 287 -26.00 -4.02 22.14
C LEU A 287 -27.31 -3.27 22.45
N TRP A 288 -28.09 -2.91 21.42
CA TRP A 288 -29.41 -2.25 21.55
C TRP A 288 -30.46 -3.01 20.71
#